data_8e61b5fa5346e298154cd5d1ea02cfda
#
_entry.id   8e61b5fa5346e298154cd5d1ea02cfda
#
_cell.length_a   1.000
_cell.length_b   1.000
_cell.length_c   1.000
_cell.angle_alpha   90.00
_cell.angle_beta   90.00
_cell.angle_gamma   90.00
#
_symmetry.space_group_name_H-M   'P 1'
#
loop_
_entity.id
_entity.type
_entity.pdbx_description
1 polymer ?
#
loop_
_entity_poly.entity_id
_entity_poly.type
_entity_poly.pdbx_seq_one_letter_code
_entity_poly.pdbx_strand_id
1 'polypeptide(L)' 'MAEVKLNKALYKVVLTEYDRFSGHKHWDTKYFDNENEARKWAIDYNTEHNNLDYVPEWYVRADYEGRV' A
#
# COMPACT_ATOMS: atom_id res chain seq x y z
N MET A 1 -4.95 34.12 -1.55
CA MET A 1 -4.75 32.83 -0.97
C MET A 1 -4.11 31.89 -1.95
N ALA A 2 -3.34 31.01 -1.41
CA ALA A 2 -2.68 30.07 -2.26
C ALA A 2 -3.70 29.06 -2.77
N GLU A 3 -3.67 28.88 -4.03
CA GLU A 3 -4.54 27.91 -4.63
C GLU A 3 -3.85 26.58 -4.73
N VAL A 4 -4.51 25.55 -4.28
CA VAL A 4 -3.96 24.22 -4.36
C VAL A 4 -4.12 23.73 -5.79
N LYS A 5 -3.01 23.36 -6.39
CA LYS A 5 -3.02 22.81 -7.71
C LYS A 5 -3.14 21.31 -7.64
N LEU A 6 -4.24 20.80 -8.09
CA LEU A 6 -4.49 19.37 -8.07
C LEU A 6 -4.33 18.76 -9.46
N ASN A 7 -3.41 19.34 -10.23
CA ASN A 7 -3.13 18.82 -11.55
C ASN A 7 -2.35 17.53 -11.50
N LYS A 8 -1.61 17.36 -10.42
CA LYS A 8 -0.75 16.21 -10.30
C LYS A 8 -1.59 15.00 -9.90
N ALA A 9 -1.48 13.96 -10.68
CA ALA A 9 -2.15 12.72 -10.34
C ALA A 9 -1.47 12.08 -9.15
N LEU A 10 -2.25 11.40 -8.34
CA LEU A 10 -1.72 10.64 -7.22
C LEU A 10 -2.07 9.18 -7.42
N TYR A 11 -1.18 8.33 -6.96
CA TYR A 11 -1.31 6.89 -7.09
C TYR A 11 -1.27 6.29 -5.69
N LYS A 12 -2.25 5.47 -5.39
CA LYS A 12 -2.51 5.03 -4.03
C LYS A 12 -2.05 3.60 -3.83
N VAL A 13 -1.37 3.38 -2.70
CA VAL A 13 -1.04 2.04 -2.21
C VAL A 13 -1.70 1.89 -0.86
N VAL A 14 -2.50 0.86 -0.70
CA VAL A 14 -3.20 0.59 0.55
C VAL A 14 -2.51 -0.57 1.25
N LEU A 15 -2.22 -0.36 2.53
CA LEU A 15 -1.69 -1.42 3.37
C LEU A 15 -2.83 -1.98 4.21
N THR A 16 -2.96 -3.29 4.20
CA THR A 16 -4.02 -3.97 4.92
C THR A 16 -3.40 -4.92 5.92
N GLU A 17 -3.89 -4.86 7.14
CA GLU A 17 -3.48 -5.77 8.19
C GLU A 17 -4.33 -7.02 8.11
N TYR A 18 -3.68 -8.17 8.14
CA TYR A 18 -4.38 -9.46 8.16
C TYR A 18 -4.05 -10.16 9.48
N ASP A 19 -5.07 -10.51 10.22
CA ASP A 19 -4.94 -11.19 11.49
C ASP A 19 -5.78 -12.45 11.42
N ARG A 20 -5.16 -13.57 11.73
CA ARG A 20 -5.79 -14.86 11.60
C ARG A 20 -7.09 -14.96 12.42
N PHE A 21 -7.14 -14.28 13.54
CA PHE A 21 -8.26 -14.36 14.45
C PHE A 21 -9.25 -13.22 14.30
N SER A 22 -8.81 -12.07 13.82
CA SER A 22 -9.64 -10.87 13.73
C SER A 22 -10.04 -10.52 12.32
N GLY A 23 -9.50 -11.21 11.31
CA GLY A 23 -9.77 -10.87 9.92
C GLY A 23 -8.80 -9.83 9.41
N HIS A 24 -9.30 -8.91 8.60
CA HIS A 24 -8.41 -7.91 8.03
C HIS A 24 -9.02 -6.52 8.21
N LYS A 25 -8.14 -5.52 8.20
CA LYS A 25 -8.57 -4.13 8.30
C LYS A 25 -7.52 -3.22 7.74
N HIS A 26 -7.91 -1.98 7.45
CA HIS A 26 -7.01 -0.98 6.93
C HIS A 26 -5.88 -0.71 7.92
N TRP A 27 -4.64 -0.69 7.40
CA TRP A 27 -3.46 -0.41 8.20
C TRP A 27 -2.96 1.01 7.94
N ASP A 28 -2.74 1.34 6.66
CA ASP A 28 -2.22 2.65 6.28
C ASP A 28 -2.45 2.85 4.79
N THR A 29 -2.31 4.09 4.34
CA THR A 29 -2.41 4.43 2.93
C THR A 29 -1.24 5.33 2.56
N LYS A 30 -0.58 5.02 1.45
CA LYS A 30 0.52 5.81 0.94
C LYS A 30 0.14 6.37 -0.41
N TYR A 31 0.59 7.60 -0.69
CA TYR A 31 0.32 8.25 -1.96
C TYR A 31 1.63 8.60 -2.64
N PHE A 32 1.67 8.41 -3.95
CA PHE A 32 2.83 8.68 -4.76
C PHE A 32 2.41 9.52 -5.97
N ASP A 33 3.30 10.33 -6.46
CA ASP A 33 3.01 11.12 -7.66
C ASP A 33 3.51 10.44 -8.93
N ASN A 34 4.00 9.24 -8.83
CA ASN A 34 4.52 8.46 -9.95
C ASN A 34 4.00 7.04 -9.84
N GLU A 35 3.34 6.56 -10.91
CA GLU A 35 2.74 5.25 -10.88
C GLU A 35 3.77 4.14 -10.70
N ASN A 36 4.89 4.26 -11.39
CA ASN A 36 5.92 3.23 -11.30
C ASN A 36 6.51 3.14 -9.90
N GLU A 37 6.67 4.29 -9.24
CA GLU A 37 7.15 4.30 -7.86
C GLU A 37 6.14 3.65 -6.93
N ALA A 38 4.86 3.93 -7.13
CA ALA A 38 3.83 3.34 -6.30
C ALA A 38 3.82 1.82 -6.44
N ARG A 39 3.86 1.33 -7.66
CA ARG A 39 3.85 -0.11 -7.93
C ARG A 39 5.11 -0.76 -7.35
N LYS A 40 6.25 -0.15 -7.58
CA LYS A 40 7.51 -0.70 -7.08
C LYS A 40 7.53 -0.72 -5.56
N TRP A 41 7.05 0.33 -4.95
CA TRP A 41 7.01 0.39 -3.49
C TRP A 41 6.17 -0.74 -2.91
N ALA A 42 5.01 -1.00 -3.51
CA ALA A 42 4.16 -2.08 -3.03
C ALA A 42 4.84 -3.44 -3.19
N ILE A 43 5.47 -3.66 -4.33
CA ILE A 43 6.16 -4.92 -4.58
C ILE A 43 7.31 -5.09 -3.60
N ASP A 44 8.11 -4.04 -3.41
CA ASP A 44 9.26 -4.09 -2.52
C ASP A 44 8.82 -4.33 -1.08
N TYR A 45 7.74 -3.65 -0.66
CA TYR A 45 7.21 -3.85 0.69
C TYR A 45 6.85 -5.31 0.91
N ASN A 46 6.09 -5.89 -0.02
CA ASN A 46 5.65 -7.27 0.13
C ASN A 46 6.82 -8.24 0.08
N THR A 47 7.81 -7.95 -0.76
CA THR A 47 8.98 -8.80 -0.85
C THR A 47 9.78 -8.79 0.45
N GLU A 48 9.93 -7.62 1.07
CA GLU A 48 10.72 -7.49 2.28
C GLU A 48 9.99 -8.02 3.52
N HIS A 49 8.68 -7.81 3.58
CA HIS A 49 7.92 -8.09 4.79
C HIS A 49 7.11 -9.38 4.73
N ASN A 50 6.86 -9.90 3.54
CA ASN A 50 6.00 -11.06 3.37
C ASN A 50 6.69 -12.18 2.60
N ASN A 51 8.00 -12.26 2.73
CA ASN A 51 8.81 -13.24 2.00
C ASN A 51 8.99 -14.50 2.84
N LEU A 52 7.86 -15.12 3.18
CA LEU A 52 7.87 -16.32 4.02
C LEU A 52 7.28 -17.48 3.26
N ASP A 53 7.71 -18.69 3.62
CA ASP A 53 7.20 -19.92 3.01
C ASP A 53 5.80 -20.26 3.51
N TYR A 54 5.32 -19.55 4.49
CA TYR A 54 4.03 -19.83 5.10
C TYR A 54 3.32 -18.50 5.36
N VAL A 55 2.00 -18.56 5.59
CA VAL A 55 1.21 -17.38 5.92
C VAL A 55 1.25 -17.23 7.45
N PRO A 56 1.86 -16.15 7.94
CA PRO A 56 1.90 -15.95 9.40
C PRO A 56 0.52 -15.60 9.94
N GLU A 57 0.39 -15.66 11.26
CA GLU A 57 -0.89 -15.34 11.89
C GLU A 57 -1.22 -13.87 11.80
N TRP A 58 -0.21 -13.03 11.61
CA TRP A 58 -0.40 -11.60 11.46
C TRP A 58 0.61 -11.07 10.45
N TYR A 59 0.13 -10.25 9.53
CA TYR A 59 1.02 -9.58 8.59
C TYR A 59 0.29 -8.40 7.97
N VAL A 60 1.08 -7.53 7.33
CA VAL A 60 0.56 -6.37 6.61
C VAL A 60 0.97 -6.52 5.15
N ARG A 61 0.01 -6.32 4.27
CA ARG A 61 0.23 -6.45 2.84
C ARG A 61 -0.02 -5.11 2.15
N ALA A 62 0.81 -4.80 1.16
CA ALA A 62 0.66 -3.59 0.36
C ALA A 62 0.05 -3.94 -0.98
N ASP A 63 -0.95 -3.16 -1.40
CA ASP A 63 -1.62 -3.36 -2.68
C ASP A 63 -1.72 -2.03 -3.40
N TYR A 64 -1.26 -2.01 -4.65
CA TYR A 64 -1.42 -0.84 -5.49
C TYR A 64 -2.88 -0.75 -5.91
N GLU A 65 -3.51 0.39 -5.61
CA GLU A 65 -4.94 0.55 -5.84
C GLU A 65 -5.25 1.45 -7.03
N GLY A 66 -4.24 1.99 -7.66
CA GLY A 66 -4.47 2.78 -8.85
C GLY A 66 -4.43 4.27 -8.60
N ARG A 67 -4.88 5.00 -9.61
CA ARG A 67 -4.88 6.45 -9.56
C ARG A 67 -6.07 6.94 -8.76
N VAL A 68 -5.79 7.94 -7.96
CA VAL A 68 -6.81 8.58 -7.14
C VAL A 68 -7.51 9.67 -7.92
#